data_efd7d30ad44e8986eb6f8ed5b1afb436
#
_entry.id   efd7d30ad44e8986eb6f8ed5b1afb436
#
_cell.length_a   1.000
_cell.length_b   1.000
_cell.length_c   1.000
_cell.angle_alpha   90.00
_cell.angle_beta   90.00
_cell.angle_gamma   90.00
#
_symmetry.space_group_name_H-M   'P 1'
#
loop_
_entity.id
_entity.type
_entity.pdbx_description
1 polymer ?
#
loop_
_entity_poly.entity_id
_entity_poly.type
_entity_poly.pdbx_seq_one_letter_code
_entity_poly.pdbx_strand_id
1 'polypeptide(L)'
;MIKKIYIIILVLFFASCSEGDILEIPLDIFSDDELQNCSNENDNTFVFFVIDQDTNRSLSVNFTDSNFEIEPATVADVSVDEPVVITLNTTTNQLLYREFDTSINGDDYFCNSVPISNVNVTQELISSNGTVEISYTLQNTTGTETIYERTITQKDVTIEGNGIGIRRELLVLGTDIITVTN
;
A
#
# COMPACT_ATOMS: atom_id res chain seq x y z
N MET A 1 46.92 -16.99 33.37
CA MET A 1 45.78 -16.05 33.31
C MET A 1 45.39 -15.67 31.88
N ILE A 2 46.29 -15.44 30.97
CA ILE A 2 46.04 -15.01 29.58
C ILE A 2 45.16 -15.99 28.80
N LYS A 3 45.34 -17.31 28.92
CA LYS A 3 44.53 -18.32 28.21
C LYS A 3 43.04 -18.29 28.58
N LYS A 4 42.66 -17.90 29.80
CA LYS A 4 41.24 -17.79 30.21
C LYS A 4 40.57 -16.54 29.67
N ILE A 5 41.32 -15.47 29.42
CA ILE A 5 40.83 -14.23 28.82
C ILE A 5 40.46 -14.44 27.34
N TYR A 6 41.28 -15.21 26.60
CA TYR A 6 40.99 -15.53 25.18
C TYR A 6 39.71 -16.35 25.00
N ILE A 7 39.39 -17.26 25.92
CA ILE A 7 38.17 -18.06 25.88
C ILE A 7 36.93 -17.18 26.13
N ILE A 8 37.00 -16.22 27.05
CA ILE A 8 35.91 -15.30 27.34
C ILE A 8 35.67 -14.36 26.16
N ILE A 9 36.70 -13.86 25.50
CA ILE A 9 36.58 -13.01 24.30
C ILE A 9 35.98 -13.81 23.15
N LEU A 10 36.37 -15.07 22.95
CA LEU A 10 35.85 -15.94 21.89
C LEU A 10 34.37 -16.24 22.08
N VAL A 11 33.91 -16.44 23.31
CA VAL A 11 32.46 -16.68 23.60
C VAL A 11 31.60 -15.44 23.37
N LEU A 12 32.14 -14.23 23.58
CA LEU A 12 31.43 -12.98 23.32
C LEU A 12 31.20 -12.73 21.82
N PHE A 13 32.03 -13.26 20.93
CA PHE A 13 31.82 -13.15 19.48
C PHE A 13 30.71 -14.05 18.95
N PHE A 14 30.31 -15.10 19.65
CA PHE A 14 29.20 -15.98 19.25
C PHE A 14 27.84 -15.53 19.78
N ALA A 15 27.79 -14.55 20.68
CA ALA A 15 26.55 -14.04 21.24
C ALA A 15 25.97 -12.85 20.45
N SER A 16 26.59 -12.45 19.32
CA SER A 16 26.25 -11.20 18.58
C SER A 16 25.50 -11.42 17.30
N CYS A 17 25.03 -12.62 16.98
CA CYS A 17 24.07 -12.82 15.88
C CYS A 17 22.72 -13.22 16.46
N SER A 18 22.00 -12.25 16.97
CA SER A 18 20.54 -12.28 16.92
C SER A 18 20.17 -11.85 15.49
N GLU A 19 20.16 -12.81 14.57
CA GLU A 19 19.36 -12.62 13.35
C GLU A 19 17.93 -12.46 13.84
N GLY A 20 17.40 -11.23 13.76
CA GLY A 20 15.96 -11.02 13.96
C GLY A 20 15.26 -11.91 12.95
N ASP A 21 14.26 -12.64 13.39
CA ASP A 21 13.39 -13.41 12.51
C ASP A 21 12.86 -12.44 11.44
N ILE A 22 13.34 -12.61 10.19
CA ILE A 22 12.76 -11.90 9.05
C ILE A 22 11.42 -12.58 8.82
N LEU A 23 10.38 -12.00 9.37
CA LEU A 23 9.02 -12.42 9.08
C LEU A 23 8.74 -12.01 7.63
N GLU A 24 8.82 -12.95 6.70
CA GLU A 24 8.39 -12.71 5.32
C GLU A 24 6.86 -12.67 5.30
N ILE A 25 6.30 -11.46 5.26
CA ILE A 25 4.89 -11.28 4.91
C ILE A 25 4.83 -11.34 3.38
N PRO A 26 4.18 -12.35 2.79
CA PRO A 26 4.03 -12.43 1.34
C PRO A 26 3.04 -11.35 0.88
N LEU A 27 3.52 -10.22 0.36
CA LEU A 27 2.65 -9.18 -0.20
C LEU A 27 2.06 -9.57 -1.56
N ASP A 28 2.55 -10.62 -2.17
CA ASP A 28 2.06 -11.21 -3.43
C ASP A 28 0.66 -11.87 -3.25
N ILE A 29 0.20 -12.08 -2.01
CA ILE A 29 -1.14 -12.61 -1.73
C ILE A 29 -2.27 -11.72 -2.27
N PHE A 30 -2.00 -10.43 -2.49
CA PHE A 30 -2.97 -9.48 -3.02
C PHE A 30 -3.04 -9.44 -4.55
N SER A 31 -2.22 -10.22 -5.27
CA SER A 31 -2.12 -10.15 -6.74
C SER A 31 -3.40 -10.52 -7.49
N ASP A 32 -4.26 -11.32 -6.88
CA ASP A 32 -5.50 -11.82 -7.46
C ASP A 32 -6.75 -11.10 -6.92
N ASP A 33 -6.57 -10.18 -5.98
CA ASP A 33 -7.66 -9.42 -5.37
C ASP A 33 -8.06 -8.22 -6.23
N GLU A 34 -9.34 -7.88 -6.21
CA GLU A 34 -9.87 -6.73 -6.95
C GLU A 34 -9.43 -5.42 -6.32
N LEU A 35 -8.84 -4.53 -7.13
CA LEU A 35 -8.53 -3.17 -6.71
C LEU A 35 -9.83 -2.38 -6.52
N GLN A 36 -10.00 -1.83 -5.34
CA GLN A 36 -11.11 -0.97 -4.96
C GLN A 36 -10.60 0.42 -4.62
N ASN A 37 -11.47 1.40 -4.72
CA ASN A 37 -11.13 2.78 -4.35
C ASN A 37 -12.35 3.56 -3.90
N CYS A 38 -12.11 4.60 -3.13
CA CYS A 38 -13.11 5.59 -2.78
C CYS A 38 -12.47 6.92 -2.35
N SER A 39 -13.28 7.99 -2.46
CA SER A 39 -12.97 9.29 -1.89
C SER A 39 -13.84 9.55 -0.66
N ASN A 40 -13.25 10.15 0.37
CA ASN A 40 -13.97 10.69 1.51
C ASN A 40 -13.87 12.22 1.45
N GLU A 41 -14.90 12.86 0.91
CA GLU A 41 -14.92 14.31 0.73
C GLU A 41 -14.86 15.07 2.07
N ASN A 42 -15.37 14.50 3.15
CA ASN A 42 -15.38 15.15 4.46
C ASN A 42 -13.97 15.22 5.08
N ASP A 43 -13.18 14.17 4.84
CA ASP A 43 -11.81 14.07 5.37
C ASP A 43 -10.75 14.49 4.34
N ASN A 44 -11.19 14.84 3.12
CA ASN A 44 -10.32 15.16 1.98
C ASN A 44 -9.27 14.07 1.74
N THR A 45 -9.72 12.82 1.78
CA THR A 45 -8.88 11.65 1.60
C THR A 45 -9.34 10.84 0.40
N PHE A 46 -8.41 10.18 -0.25
CA PHE A 46 -8.67 9.17 -1.27
C PHE A 46 -7.89 7.91 -0.94
N VAL A 47 -8.48 6.76 -1.16
CA VAL A 47 -7.84 5.48 -0.86
C VAL A 47 -8.01 4.50 -2.02
N PHE A 48 -6.90 3.83 -2.40
CA PHE A 48 -6.92 2.58 -3.15
C PHE A 48 -6.64 1.44 -2.18
N PHE A 49 -7.37 0.34 -2.29
CA PHE A 49 -7.17 -0.79 -1.40
C PHE A 49 -7.49 -2.13 -2.07
N VAL A 50 -6.86 -3.16 -1.56
CA VAL A 50 -7.16 -4.57 -1.83
C VAL A 50 -7.31 -5.30 -0.51
N ILE A 51 -8.17 -6.31 -0.45
CA ILE A 51 -8.46 -7.09 0.75
C ILE A 51 -8.39 -8.58 0.41
N ASP A 52 -7.46 -9.27 1.03
CA ASP A 52 -7.47 -10.73 1.09
C ASP A 52 -8.43 -11.18 2.19
N GLN A 53 -9.61 -11.62 1.78
CA GLN A 53 -10.68 -12.08 2.68
C GLN A 53 -10.34 -13.41 3.38
N ASP A 54 -9.50 -14.22 2.79
CA ASP A 54 -9.12 -15.53 3.35
C ASP A 54 -8.22 -15.39 4.57
N THR A 55 -7.38 -14.33 4.59
CA THR A 55 -6.42 -14.08 5.67
C THR A 55 -6.74 -12.85 6.51
N ASN A 56 -7.86 -12.14 6.25
CA ASN A 56 -8.26 -10.90 6.90
C ASN A 56 -7.16 -9.83 6.85
N ARG A 57 -6.58 -9.61 5.68
CA ARG A 57 -5.50 -8.66 5.45
C ARG A 57 -5.90 -7.63 4.42
N SER A 58 -5.35 -6.45 4.54
CA SER A 58 -5.49 -5.41 3.52
C SER A 58 -4.15 -4.75 3.20
N LEU A 59 -4.06 -4.28 1.97
CA LEU A 59 -3.04 -3.36 1.53
C LEU A 59 -3.73 -2.14 0.94
N SER A 60 -3.41 -0.95 1.44
CA SER A 60 -4.03 0.29 0.98
C SER A 60 -3.02 1.40 0.76
N VAL A 61 -3.31 2.27 -0.21
CA VAL A 61 -2.60 3.53 -0.41
C VAL A 61 -3.57 4.66 -0.12
N ASN A 62 -3.27 5.43 0.90
CA ASN A 62 -4.08 6.55 1.36
C ASN A 62 -3.42 7.87 0.97
N PHE A 63 -4.21 8.78 0.42
CA PHE A 63 -3.80 10.13 0.05
C PHE A 63 -4.65 11.13 0.84
N THR A 64 -3.99 12.02 1.58
CA THR A 64 -4.65 13.04 2.40
C THR A 64 -4.30 14.47 1.95
N ASP A 65 -3.66 14.63 0.80
CA ASP A 65 -3.33 15.93 0.23
C ASP A 65 -4.36 16.33 -0.82
N SER A 66 -5.03 17.47 -0.60
CA SER A 66 -6.06 18.02 -1.49
C SER A 66 -5.55 18.48 -2.86
N ASN A 67 -4.25 18.55 -3.06
CA ASN A 67 -3.68 18.99 -4.34
C ASN A 67 -3.50 17.83 -5.35
N PHE A 68 -3.99 16.65 -5.01
CA PHE A 68 -3.77 15.47 -5.82
C PHE A 68 -5.06 15.02 -6.51
N GLU A 69 -5.15 15.22 -7.80
CA GLU A 69 -6.25 14.71 -8.64
C GLU A 69 -5.97 13.25 -9.02
N ILE A 70 -6.50 12.31 -8.22
CA ILE A 70 -6.37 10.87 -8.45
C ILE A 70 -7.45 10.38 -9.41
N GLU A 71 -8.58 11.08 -9.47
CA GLU A 71 -9.69 10.80 -10.40
C GLU A 71 -9.69 11.85 -11.51
N PRO A 72 -9.22 11.50 -12.72
CA PRO A 72 -9.27 12.41 -13.85
C PRO A 72 -10.73 12.69 -14.24
N ALA A 73 -11.09 13.96 -14.32
CA ALA A 73 -12.44 14.37 -14.74
C ALA A 73 -12.63 14.33 -16.26
N THR A 74 -11.56 14.57 -17.01
CA THR A 74 -11.55 14.62 -18.46
C THR A 74 -10.36 13.86 -19.06
N VAL A 75 -10.42 13.56 -20.35
CA VAL A 75 -9.31 12.92 -21.09
C VAL A 75 -8.02 13.75 -21.02
N ALA A 76 -8.13 15.08 -20.88
CA ALA A 76 -6.95 15.96 -20.80
C ALA A 76 -6.18 15.78 -19.46
N ASP A 77 -6.83 15.24 -18.44
CA ASP A 77 -6.24 15.00 -17.13
C ASP A 77 -5.51 13.64 -17.07
N VAL A 78 -5.66 12.80 -18.11
CA VAL A 78 -5.07 11.47 -18.19
C VAL A 78 -3.75 11.52 -18.96
N SER A 79 -2.65 11.17 -18.31
CA SER A 79 -1.37 10.95 -18.96
C SER A 79 -1.19 9.47 -19.30
N VAL A 80 -1.20 9.11 -20.59
CA VAL A 80 -0.95 7.74 -21.07
C VAL A 80 0.53 7.46 -21.32
N ASP A 81 1.34 8.50 -21.52
CA ASP A 81 2.75 8.38 -21.89
C ASP A 81 3.66 8.29 -20.66
N GLU A 82 3.27 8.95 -19.57
CA GLU A 82 4.06 9.00 -18.34
C GLU A 82 3.15 8.74 -17.12
N PRO A 83 3.55 7.89 -16.18
CA PRO A 83 2.77 7.67 -14.97
C PRO A 83 2.79 8.90 -14.06
N VAL A 84 1.72 9.09 -13.33
CA VAL A 84 1.69 10.03 -12.20
C VAL A 84 2.48 9.43 -11.05
N VAL A 85 3.52 10.13 -10.58
CA VAL A 85 4.42 9.64 -9.53
C VAL A 85 4.23 10.41 -8.25
N ILE A 86 3.95 9.70 -7.15
CA ILE A 86 3.70 10.27 -5.83
C ILE A 86 4.69 9.69 -4.83
N THR A 87 5.38 10.55 -4.09
CA THR A 87 6.27 10.11 -3.02
C THR A 87 5.47 9.70 -1.79
N LEU A 88 5.72 8.48 -1.30
CA LEU A 88 5.17 7.96 -0.06
C LEU A 88 5.88 8.58 1.16
N ASN A 89 5.13 8.71 2.23
CA ASN A 89 5.63 9.17 3.53
C ASN A 89 4.75 8.60 4.66
N THR A 90 5.09 8.88 5.91
CA THR A 90 4.36 8.37 7.08
C THR A 90 3.19 9.23 7.53
N THR A 91 2.79 10.25 6.77
CA THR A 91 1.79 11.23 7.21
C THR A 91 0.65 11.50 6.24
N THR A 92 0.94 11.75 4.96
CA THR A 92 -0.06 12.19 3.97
C THR A 92 -0.29 11.19 2.85
N ASN A 93 0.78 10.62 2.30
CA ASN A 93 0.71 9.64 1.22
C ASN A 93 1.25 8.33 1.76
N GLN A 94 0.36 7.50 2.30
CA GLN A 94 0.76 6.33 3.07
C GLN A 94 0.42 5.04 2.32
N LEU A 95 1.38 4.12 2.23
CA LEU A 95 1.08 2.72 1.99
C LEU A 95 0.96 2.04 3.36
N LEU A 96 -0.15 1.34 3.57
CA LEU A 96 -0.53 0.69 4.81
C LEU A 96 -0.82 -0.79 4.55
N TYR A 97 -0.16 -1.65 5.29
CA TYR A 97 -0.55 -3.05 5.42
C TYR A 97 -1.21 -3.24 6.77
N ARG A 98 -2.36 -3.91 6.80
CA ARG A 98 -3.10 -4.22 8.03
C ARG A 98 -3.56 -5.66 8.07
N GLU A 99 -3.49 -6.26 9.26
CA GLU A 99 -4.16 -7.52 9.59
C GLU A 99 -5.28 -7.22 10.58
N PHE A 100 -6.37 -7.96 10.48
CA PHE A 100 -7.55 -7.77 11.31
C PHE A 100 -7.89 -9.05 12.09
N ASP A 101 -8.56 -8.92 13.22
CA ASP A 101 -9.05 -10.05 14.01
C ASP A 101 -10.28 -10.74 13.38
N THR A 102 -10.91 -10.13 12.38
CA THR A 102 -12.06 -10.64 11.64
C THR A 102 -12.05 -10.10 10.23
N SER A 103 -12.87 -10.69 9.34
CA SER A 103 -13.07 -10.17 7.98
C SER A 103 -13.71 -8.78 8.00
N ILE A 104 -13.32 -7.93 7.05
CA ILE A 104 -13.84 -6.58 6.87
C ILE A 104 -14.58 -6.43 5.55
N ASN A 105 -15.57 -5.56 5.52
CA ASN A 105 -16.11 -5.02 4.27
C ASN A 105 -15.29 -3.77 3.91
N GLY A 106 -14.79 -3.69 2.68
CA GLY A 106 -13.91 -2.61 2.22
C GLY A 106 -14.59 -1.25 2.23
N ASP A 107 -15.80 -1.16 1.69
CA ASP A 107 -16.56 0.08 1.64
C ASP A 107 -16.86 0.61 3.06
N ASP A 108 -17.24 -0.29 3.96
CA ASP A 108 -17.53 0.09 5.34
C ASP A 108 -16.26 0.55 6.08
N TYR A 109 -15.11 -0.08 5.80
CA TYR A 109 -13.88 0.20 6.52
C TYR A 109 -13.11 1.41 5.96
N PHE A 110 -13.00 1.52 4.64
CA PHE A 110 -12.18 2.54 3.99
C PHE A 110 -12.97 3.77 3.53
N CYS A 111 -14.25 3.61 3.16
CA CYS A 111 -15.03 4.65 2.51
C CYS A 111 -15.95 5.41 3.48
N ASN A 112 -16.21 4.87 4.64
CA ASN A 112 -17.03 5.53 5.65
C ASN A 112 -16.21 6.43 6.58
N SER A 113 -16.72 7.62 6.87
CA SER A 113 -16.15 8.54 7.86
C SER A 113 -16.30 8.08 9.32
N VAL A 114 -17.14 7.06 9.55
CA VAL A 114 -17.39 6.49 10.89
C VAL A 114 -16.68 5.14 10.98
N PRO A 115 -15.71 4.98 11.89
CA PRO A 115 -15.02 3.71 12.06
C PRO A 115 -15.99 2.57 12.39
N ILE A 116 -15.74 1.40 11.78
CA ILE A 116 -16.51 0.18 12.08
C ILE A 116 -16.28 -0.22 13.53
N SER A 117 -17.36 -0.49 14.25
CA SER A 117 -17.28 -1.10 15.59
C SER A 117 -17.03 -2.61 15.48
N ASN A 118 -16.24 -3.16 16.41
CA ASN A 118 -15.92 -4.59 16.52
C ASN A 118 -14.93 -5.16 15.50
N VAL A 119 -14.12 -4.34 14.85
CA VAL A 119 -12.96 -4.75 14.07
C VAL A 119 -11.72 -4.18 14.74
N ASN A 120 -10.75 -5.04 15.06
CA ASN A 120 -9.49 -4.61 15.62
C ASN A 120 -8.35 -4.89 14.63
N VAL A 121 -7.48 -3.89 14.45
CA VAL A 121 -6.22 -4.08 13.74
C VAL A 121 -5.24 -4.80 14.66
N THR A 122 -4.82 -5.98 14.26
CA THR A 122 -3.87 -6.82 15.02
C THR A 122 -2.42 -6.54 14.63
N GLN A 123 -2.20 -6.14 13.38
CA GLN A 123 -0.90 -5.75 12.82
C GLN A 123 -1.07 -4.53 11.93
N GLU A 124 -0.16 -3.56 12.04
CA GLU A 124 -0.08 -2.43 11.11
C GLU A 124 1.37 -2.14 10.74
N LEU A 125 1.63 -2.03 9.44
CA LEU A 125 2.89 -1.57 8.88
C LEU A 125 2.61 -0.37 7.99
N ILE A 126 3.45 0.66 8.08
CA ILE A 126 3.30 1.93 7.35
C ILE A 126 4.54 2.15 6.48
N SER A 127 4.35 2.73 5.31
CA SER A 127 5.47 3.12 4.45
C SER A 127 6.34 4.18 5.12
N SER A 128 7.65 3.97 5.10
CA SER A 128 8.66 4.97 5.51
C SER A 128 9.30 5.68 4.31
N ASN A 129 9.18 5.09 3.10
CA ASN A 129 9.73 5.62 1.84
C ASN A 129 9.07 4.98 0.63
N GLY A 130 9.53 5.35 -0.56
CA GLY A 130 9.10 4.81 -1.85
C GLY A 130 8.20 5.74 -2.62
N THR A 131 7.68 5.23 -3.74
CA THR A 131 6.75 5.96 -4.62
C THR A 131 5.56 5.11 -5.00
N VAL A 132 4.43 5.76 -5.27
CA VAL A 132 3.29 5.19 -5.99
C VAL A 132 3.31 5.75 -7.41
N GLU A 133 3.14 4.88 -8.37
CA GLU A 133 2.94 5.23 -9.78
C GLU A 133 1.54 4.83 -10.19
N ILE A 134 0.81 5.78 -10.80
CA ILE A 134 -0.50 5.57 -11.39
C ILE A 134 -0.33 5.68 -12.91
N SER A 135 -0.54 4.60 -13.62
CA SER A 135 -0.45 4.53 -15.07
C SER A 135 -1.80 4.22 -15.70
N TYR A 136 -2.01 4.71 -16.92
CA TYR A 136 -3.24 4.55 -17.67
C TYR A 136 -2.97 3.92 -19.03
N THR A 137 -3.77 2.92 -19.38
CA THR A 137 -3.73 2.28 -20.69
C THR A 137 -5.09 2.45 -21.36
N LEU A 138 -5.12 3.08 -22.55
CA LEU A 138 -6.35 3.26 -23.30
C LEU A 138 -6.95 1.90 -23.69
N GLN A 139 -8.21 1.68 -23.31
CA GLN A 139 -8.97 0.48 -23.64
C GLN A 139 -9.97 0.74 -24.79
N ASN A 140 -10.72 1.84 -24.73
CA ASN A 140 -11.74 2.17 -25.71
C ASN A 140 -12.05 3.66 -25.71
N THR A 141 -12.57 4.18 -26.84
CA THR A 141 -13.09 5.56 -26.96
C THR A 141 -14.41 5.52 -27.69
N THR A 142 -15.39 6.18 -27.12
CA THR A 142 -16.70 6.47 -27.73
C THR A 142 -16.82 7.95 -28.10
N GLY A 143 -17.97 8.39 -28.61
CA GLY A 143 -18.17 9.81 -28.93
C GLY A 143 -18.18 10.75 -27.74
N THR A 144 -18.46 10.26 -26.53
CA THR A 144 -18.65 11.04 -25.30
C THR A 144 -17.75 10.63 -24.15
N GLU A 145 -17.17 9.43 -24.21
CA GLU A 145 -16.41 8.84 -23.10
C GLU A 145 -15.21 8.10 -23.60
N THR A 146 -14.16 8.10 -22.81
CA THR A 146 -12.96 7.29 -23.01
C THR A 146 -12.71 6.40 -21.80
N ILE A 147 -12.42 5.13 -22.06
CA ILE A 147 -12.22 4.08 -21.05
C ILE A 147 -10.73 3.77 -20.96
N TYR A 148 -10.21 3.83 -19.76
CA TYR A 148 -8.82 3.46 -19.45
C TYR A 148 -8.78 2.34 -18.41
N GLU A 149 -7.77 1.48 -18.55
CA GLU A 149 -7.29 0.65 -17.46
C GLU A 149 -6.27 1.46 -16.65
N ARG A 150 -6.52 1.61 -15.36
CA ARG A 150 -5.64 2.28 -14.43
C ARG A 150 -4.88 1.22 -13.62
N THR A 151 -3.57 1.31 -13.54
CA THR A 151 -2.71 0.42 -12.76
C THR A 151 -2.02 1.21 -11.65
N ILE A 152 -2.10 0.69 -10.42
CA ILE A 152 -1.43 1.26 -9.25
C ILE A 152 -0.22 0.38 -8.90
N THR A 153 0.97 0.98 -8.96
CA THR A 153 2.23 0.30 -8.69
C THR A 153 3.03 1.05 -7.64
N GLN A 154 3.64 0.33 -6.70
CA GLN A 154 4.58 0.90 -5.74
C GLN A 154 6.00 0.50 -6.10
N LYS A 155 6.95 1.44 -5.94
CA LYS A 155 8.38 1.22 -6.19
C LYS A 155 9.23 1.61 -4.99
N ASP A 156 10.25 0.80 -4.73
CA ASP A 156 11.24 1.00 -3.68
C ASP A 156 10.62 1.27 -2.30
N VAL A 157 9.53 0.58 -1.99
CA VAL A 157 8.79 0.78 -0.75
C VAL A 157 9.42 0.01 0.40
N THR A 158 9.41 0.65 1.57
CA THR A 158 9.67 0.00 2.86
C THR A 158 8.47 0.27 3.76
N ILE A 159 7.83 -0.78 4.25
CA ILE A 159 6.76 -0.69 5.24
C ILE A 159 7.25 -1.25 6.56
N GLU A 160 6.98 -0.53 7.64
CA GLU A 160 7.55 -0.83 8.97
C GLU A 160 6.50 -0.67 10.06
N GLY A 161 6.59 -1.52 11.09
CA GLY A 161 5.75 -1.45 12.29
C GLY A 161 6.00 -2.64 13.20
N ASN A 162 5.79 -2.45 14.49
CA ASN A 162 5.90 -3.50 15.52
C ASN A 162 7.23 -4.30 15.50
N GLY A 163 8.33 -3.65 15.09
CA GLY A 163 9.65 -4.28 14.96
C GLY A 163 9.84 -5.13 13.70
N ILE A 164 8.91 -5.07 12.77
CA ILE A 164 8.97 -5.73 11.45
C ILE A 164 9.23 -4.66 10.39
N GLY A 165 10.07 -4.97 9.42
CA GLY A 165 10.30 -4.14 8.23
C GLY A 165 10.32 -5.01 6.98
N ILE A 166 9.58 -4.60 5.95
CA ILE A 166 9.50 -5.29 4.67
C ILE A 166 9.86 -4.31 3.57
N ARG A 167 10.81 -4.69 2.73
CA ARG A 167 11.18 -3.92 1.55
C ARG A 167 10.73 -4.64 0.27
N ARG A 168 10.16 -3.86 -0.66
CA ARG A 168 9.84 -4.30 -2.01
C ARG A 168 10.36 -3.29 -3.03
N GLU A 169 11.02 -3.77 -4.08
CA GLU A 169 11.46 -2.94 -5.20
C GLU A 169 10.29 -2.62 -6.12
N LEU A 170 9.40 -3.58 -6.31
CA LEU A 170 8.19 -3.44 -7.11
C LEU A 170 7.05 -4.21 -6.45
N LEU A 171 5.89 -3.55 -6.35
CA LEU A 171 4.66 -4.14 -5.85
C LEU A 171 3.49 -3.55 -6.65
N VAL A 172 2.76 -4.38 -7.37
CA VAL A 172 1.52 -3.98 -8.04
C VAL A 172 0.38 -4.14 -7.06
N LEU A 173 -0.31 -3.05 -6.74
CA LEU A 173 -1.50 -3.08 -5.89
C LEU A 173 -2.67 -3.69 -6.66
N GLY A 174 -2.85 -3.29 -7.91
CA GLY A 174 -3.90 -3.82 -8.77
C GLY A 174 -4.21 -2.92 -9.94
N THR A 175 -5.26 -3.30 -10.68
CA THR A 175 -5.81 -2.55 -11.80
C THR A 175 -7.32 -2.37 -11.64
N ASP A 176 -7.83 -1.25 -12.14
CA ASP A 176 -9.28 -1.00 -12.27
C ASP A 176 -9.59 -0.34 -13.63
N ILE A 177 -10.88 -0.23 -13.94
CA ILE A 177 -11.36 0.43 -15.16
C ILE A 177 -12.01 1.74 -14.77
N ILE A 178 -11.52 2.81 -15.38
CA ILE A 178 -12.12 4.14 -15.23
C ILE A 178 -12.71 4.64 -16.54
N THR A 179 -13.76 5.43 -16.44
CA THR A 179 -14.41 6.09 -17.58
C THR A 179 -14.34 7.59 -17.37
N VAL A 180 -13.80 8.31 -18.35
CA VAL A 180 -13.68 9.78 -18.31
C VAL A 180 -14.45 10.40 -19.49
N THR A 181 -14.95 11.62 -19.28
CA THR A 181 -15.68 12.38 -20.30
C THR A 181 -14.71 12.99 -21.33
N ASN A 182 -15.05 12.95 -22.62
CA ASN A 182 -14.30 13.54 -23.72
C ASN A 182 -14.42 15.07 -23.77
#